data_8bfcc501b19f3eabd24b4a3b3cecf191
#
_entry.id   8bfcc501b19f3eabd24b4a3b3cecf191
#
_cell.length_a   1.000
_cell.length_b   1.000
_cell.length_c   1.000
_cell.angle_alpha   90.00
_cell.angle_beta   90.00
_cell.angle_gamma   90.00
#
_symmetry.space_group_name_H-M   'P 1'
#
loop_
_entity.id
_entity.type
_entity.pdbx_description
1 polymer ?
#
loop_
_entity_poly.entity_id
_entity_poly.type
_entity_poly.pdbx_seq_one_letter_code
_entity_poly.pdbx_strand_id
1 'polypeptide(L)'
;LTIDSVKFYAGDKDVTSSFAPTSANKGNYLEYAASSDLLNNKDFYGNNAGTTVKMVVKTHIDAKKVSIETLRAHGHLVENDKKTETDIKIKNETTVTTTKADNQGTWDVDKKVTPPPTTTDSPVPSIKDPVKKVSDSDDLNWDATVKQDGEKTPGSHNRVTDVTNQWLYTLTQEIPAHTVELFHYKSFTITDAVDSCLSYDVKDIAIKAGDKDYTDKFDIKKGEDNSITLTAKADVLTSDEFYG
;
A
#
# COMPACT_ATOMS: atom_id res chain seq x y z
N LEU A 1 13.48 -1.41 -6.85
CA LEU A 1 13.71 -0.50 -5.71
C LEU A 1 14.57 0.69 -6.14
N THR A 2 14.25 1.84 -5.58
CA THR A 2 15.10 3.02 -5.62
C THR A 2 15.80 3.16 -4.28
N ILE A 3 17.10 3.46 -4.31
CA ILE A 3 17.91 3.66 -3.11
C ILE A 3 17.99 5.16 -2.84
N ASP A 4 17.43 5.59 -1.70
CA ASP A 4 17.39 6.99 -1.30
C ASP A 4 18.66 7.43 -0.60
N SER A 5 19.18 6.56 0.26
CA SER A 5 20.42 6.83 1.01
C SER A 5 21.08 5.57 1.53
N VAL A 6 22.39 5.64 1.70
CA VAL A 6 23.18 4.64 2.40
C VAL A 6 23.97 5.34 3.49
N LYS A 7 23.91 4.84 4.73
CA LYS A 7 24.64 5.36 5.87
C LYS A 7 25.34 4.25 6.63
N PHE A 8 26.49 4.57 7.21
CA PHE A 8 27.28 3.66 8.04
C PHE A 8 27.48 4.24 9.43
N TYR A 9 27.34 3.38 10.43
CA TYR A 9 27.53 3.73 11.84
C TYR A 9 28.49 2.73 12.49
N ALA A 10 29.38 3.23 13.33
CA ALA A 10 30.20 2.44 14.25
C ALA A 10 29.70 2.74 15.68
N GLY A 11 28.97 1.80 16.28
CA GLY A 11 28.13 2.10 17.43
C GLY A 11 27.08 3.15 17.04
N ASP A 12 27.07 4.29 17.74
CA ASP A 12 26.16 5.42 17.45
C ASP A 12 26.81 6.53 16.62
N LYS A 13 28.12 6.40 16.29
CA LYS A 13 28.85 7.39 15.51
C LYS A 13 28.64 7.19 14.02
N ASP A 14 28.21 8.24 13.32
CA ASP A 14 28.14 8.24 11.85
C ASP A 14 29.57 8.23 11.26
N VAL A 15 29.84 7.18 10.50
CA VAL A 15 31.15 6.97 9.81
C VAL A 15 30.94 6.84 8.30
N THR A 16 29.85 7.33 7.77
CA THR A 16 29.48 7.21 6.35
C THR A 16 30.55 7.73 5.42
N SER A 17 31.18 8.84 5.76
CA SER A 17 32.28 9.42 4.94
C SER A 17 33.52 8.55 4.85
N SER A 18 33.68 7.57 5.73
CA SER A 18 34.78 6.62 5.74
C SER A 18 34.52 5.34 4.94
N PHE A 19 33.35 5.26 4.30
CA PHE A 19 32.99 4.18 3.39
C PHE A 19 32.80 4.72 1.98
N ALA A 20 33.49 4.12 1.02
CA ALA A 20 33.37 4.50 -0.38
C ALA A 20 32.74 3.39 -1.21
N PRO A 21 31.86 3.73 -2.16
CA PRO A 21 31.35 2.74 -3.11
C PRO A 21 32.47 2.17 -3.96
N THR A 22 32.43 0.87 -4.21
CA THR A 22 33.39 0.22 -5.11
C THR A 22 32.88 0.32 -6.56
N SER A 23 33.69 -0.08 -7.53
CA SER A 23 33.34 -0.16 -8.94
C SER A 23 32.25 -1.23 -9.21
N ALA A 24 31.97 -2.11 -8.25
CA ALA A 24 30.94 -3.13 -8.34
C ALA A 24 29.53 -2.56 -8.08
N ASN A 25 29.38 -1.36 -7.51
CA ASN A 25 28.09 -0.71 -7.36
C ASN A 25 27.40 -0.55 -8.71
N LYS A 26 26.28 -1.27 -8.90
CA LYS A 26 25.51 -1.18 -10.13
C LYS A 26 24.04 -1.54 -9.88
N GLY A 27 23.13 -0.67 -10.22
CA GLY A 27 21.70 -0.88 -10.03
C GLY A 27 21.35 -1.07 -8.56
N ASN A 28 20.77 -2.20 -8.21
CA ASN A 28 20.40 -2.56 -6.83
C ASN A 28 21.51 -3.32 -6.07
N TYR A 29 22.66 -3.53 -6.68
CA TYR A 29 23.81 -4.10 -6.00
C TYR A 29 24.68 -2.99 -5.42
N LEU A 30 24.85 -3.04 -4.10
CA LEU A 30 25.66 -2.08 -3.35
C LEU A 30 26.87 -2.77 -2.73
N GLU A 31 28.04 -2.25 -3.03
CA GLU A 31 29.27 -2.67 -2.40
C GLU A 31 30.07 -1.45 -1.94
N TYR A 32 30.44 -1.44 -0.67
CA TYR A 32 31.18 -0.36 -0.05
C TYR A 32 32.40 -0.92 0.67
N ALA A 33 33.51 -0.21 0.56
CA ALA A 33 34.75 -0.51 1.26
C ALA A 33 35.03 0.56 2.32
N ALA A 34 35.46 0.13 3.49
CA ALA A 34 35.99 1.02 4.54
C ALA A 34 37.34 1.60 4.13
N SER A 35 37.58 2.86 4.46
CA SER A 35 38.87 3.52 4.22
C SER A 35 39.95 2.97 5.14
N SER A 36 41.18 3.02 4.67
CA SER A 36 42.35 2.67 5.49
C SER A 36 42.48 3.51 6.77
N ASP A 37 42.10 4.78 6.71
CA ASP A 37 42.07 5.66 7.88
C ASP A 37 41.11 5.17 8.97
N LEU A 38 39.92 4.70 8.58
CA LEU A 38 38.97 4.11 9.52
C LEU A 38 39.53 2.81 10.10
N LEU A 39 40.08 1.94 9.24
CA LEU A 39 40.60 0.63 9.65
C LEU A 39 41.86 0.73 10.52
N ASN A 40 42.59 1.83 10.45
CA ASN A 40 43.77 2.12 11.31
C ASN A 40 43.38 2.91 12.58
N ASN A 41 42.13 3.32 12.72
CA ASN A 41 41.68 4.09 13.87
C ASN A 41 41.31 3.17 15.03
N LYS A 42 41.98 3.30 16.16
CA LYS A 42 41.71 2.51 17.37
C LYS A 42 40.28 2.67 17.88
N ASP A 43 39.70 3.85 17.74
CA ASP A 43 38.33 4.13 18.19
C ASP A 43 37.27 3.34 17.38
N PHE A 44 37.63 2.94 16.16
CA PHE A 44 36.77 2.10 15.33
C PHE A 44 36.55 0.70 15.93
N TYR A 45 37.57 0.15 16.58
CA TYR A 45 37.52 -1.18 17.18
C TYR A 45 36.90 -1.20 18.59
N GLY A 46 36.67 -0.01 19.17
CA GLY A 46 36.17 0.12 20.53
C GLY A 46 37.20 -0.20 21.61
N ASN A 47 36.93 0.24 22.82
CA ASN A 47 37.84 0.01 23.97
C ASN A 47 37.58 -1.41 24.54
N ASN A 48 38.24 -2.43 24.02
CA ASN A 48 38.21 -3.83 24.49
C ASN A 48 36.87 -4.57 24.36
N ALA A 49 35.80 -3.92 23.92
CA ALA A 49 34.46 -4.53 23.80
C ALA A 49 34.03 -4.78 22.34
N GLY A 50 34.82 -4.34 21.38
CA GLY A 50 34.43 -4.35 19.96
C GLY A 50 33.42 -3.25 19.62
N THR A 51 33.20 -3.06 18.35
CA THR A 51 32.19 -2.09 17.85
C THR A 51 31.28 -2.77 16.83
N THR A 52 29.99 -2.49 16.93
CA THR A 52 29.03 -2.93 15.92
C THR A 52 29.03 -1.95 14.77
N VAL A 53 29.28 -2.44 13.56
CA VAL A 53 29.13 -1.65 12.34
C VAL A 53 27.73 -1.91 11.77
N LYS A 54 27.00 -0.84 11.49
CA LYS A 54 25.66 -0.89 10.88
C LYS A 54 25.71 -0.21 9.52
N MET A 55 25.22 -0.87 8.49
CA MET A 55 24.87 -0.27 7.20
C MET A 55 23.37 -0.06 7.16
N VAL A 56 22.91 1.16 6.96
CA VAL A 56 21.50 1.52 6.86
C VAL A 56 21.22 1.97 5.44
N VAL A 57 20.38 1.22 4.74
CA VAL A 57 19.95 1.54 3.38
C VAL A 57 18.49 1.94 3.43
N LYS A 58 18.18 3.18 3.01
CA LYS A 58 16.82 3.65 2.84
C LYS A 58 16.40 3.44 1.40
N THR A 59 15.27 2.78 1.20
CA THR A 59 14.76 2.43 -0.14
C THR A 59 13.26 2.65 -0.22
N HIS A 60 12.75 2.82 -1.44
CA HIS A 60 11.33 2.77 -1.76
C HIS A 60 11.07 2.05 -3.09
N ILE A 61 9.81 1.69 -3.33
CA ILE A 61 9.34 1.22 -4.64
C ILE A 61 9.05 2.45 -5.48
N ASP A 62 9.74 2.60 -6.61
CA ASP A 62 9.47 3.68 -7.56
C ASP A 62 8.25 3.30 -8.41
N ALA A 63 7.09 3.80 -8.02
CA ALA A 63 5.81 3.51 -8.66
C ALA A 63 5.77 3.92 -10.15
N LYS A 64 6.61 4.89 -10.57
CA LYS A 64 6.73 5.29 -11.98
C LYS A 64 7.47 4.27 -12.84
N LYS A 65 8.24 3.38 -12.21
CA LYS A 65 9.06 2.38 -12.91
C LYS A 65 8.53 0.96 -12.79
N VAL A 66 7.60 0.72 -11.85
CA VAL A 66 7.18 -0.63 -11.49
C VAL A 66 5.66 -0.67 -11.38
N SER A 67 5.02 -1.52 -12.17
CA SER A 67 3.59 -1.82 -12.05
C SER A 67 3.35 -3.12 -11.26
N ILE A 68 2.12 -3.35 -10.84
CA ILE A 68 1.71 -4.62 -10.22
C ILE A 68 1.99 -5.80 -11.16
N GLU A 69 1.76 -5.66 -12.45
CA GLU A 69 2.07 -6.70 -13.45
C GLU A 69 3.56 -7.01 -13.50
N THR A 70 4.41 -5.97 -13.40
CA THR A 70 5.87 -6.15 -13.35
C THR A 70 6.29 -6.89 -12.08
N LEU A 71 5.72 -6.55 -10.93
CA LEU A 71 5.98 -7.23 -9.66
C LEU A 71 5.53 -8.69 -9.71
N ARG A 72 4.37 -8.96 -10.30
CA ARG A 72 3.85 -10.33 -10.53
C ARG A 72 4.77 -11.13 -11.44
N ALA A 73 5.16 -10.57 -12.58
CA ALA A 73 6.04 -11.23 -13.55
C ALA A 73 7.42 -11.61 -12.95
N HIS A 74 7.89 -10.86 -11.96
CA HIS A 74 9.15 -11.14 -11.26
C HIS A 74 8.98 -11.94 -9.97
N GLY A 75 7.78 -12.47 -9.67
CA GLY A 75 7.52 -13.32 -8.52
C GLY A 75 7.55 -12.61 -7.17
N HIS A 76 7.31 -11.29 -7.17
CA HIS A 76 7.26 -10.49 -5.94
C HIS A 76 5.88 -10.48 -5.27
N LEU A 77 4.84 -10.98 -5.92
CA LEU A 77 3.51 -11.10 -5.33
C LEU A 77 3.32 -12.46 -4.67
N VAL A 78 2.74 -12.45 -3.49
CA VAL A 78 2.48 -13.65 -2.69
C VAL A 78 0.97 -13.88 -2.64
N GLU A 79 0.56 -15.11 -2.94
CA GLU A 79 -0.82 -15.53 -2.73
C GLU A 79 -1.12 -15.69 -1.24
N ASN A 80 -2.29 -15.20 -0.82
CA ASN A 80 -2.84 -15.51 0.50
C ASN A 80 -3.54 -16.88 0.49
N ASP A 81 -4.04 -17.31 1.64
CA ASP A 81 -4.77 -18.58 1.81
C ASP A 81 -6.02 -18.69 0.92
N LYS A 82 -6.57 -17.58 0.45
CA LYS A 82 -7.71 -17.49 -0.47
C LYS A 82 -7.30 -17.47 -1.94
N LYS A 83 -6.01 -17.65 -2.23
CA LYS A 83 -5.41 -17.56 -3.58
C LYS A 83 -5.59 -16.19 -4.26
N THR A 84 -5.67 -15.13 -3.47
CA THR A 84 -5.57 -13.75 -3.94
C THR A 84 -4.20 -13.20 -3.59
N GLU A 85 -3.59 -12.44 -4.49
CA GLU A 85 -2.31 -11.78 -4.24
C GLU A 85 -2.53 -10.61 -3.29
N THR A 86 -1.89 -10.62 -2.13
CA THR A 86 -2.11 -9.60 -1.09
C THR A 86 -0.87 -8.86 -0.68
N ASP A 87 0.32 -9.44 -0.90
CA ASP A 87 1.57 -8.88 -0.42
C ASP A 87 2.62 -8.79 -1.52
N ILE A 88 3.41 -7.72 -1.47
CA ILE A 88 4.63 -7.57 -2.24
C ILE A 88 5.78 -7.99 -1.34
N LYS A 89 6.52 -9.04 -1.71
CA LYS A 89 7.71 -9.50 -0.99
C LYS A 89 9.00 -9.03 -1.66
N ILE A 90 9.79 -8.27 -0.93
CA ILE A 90 11.10 -7.80 -1.37
C ILE A 90 12.18 -8.50 -0.54
N LYS A 91 12.99 -9.32 -1.20
CA LYS A 91 14.12 -10.02 -0.60
C LYS A 91 15.36 -9.14 -0.63
N ASN A 92 16.09 -9.09 0.47
CA ASN A 92 17.39 -8.44 0.57
C ASN A 92 18.44 -9.43 1.07
N GLU A 93 19.59 -9.44 0.41
CA GLU A 93 20.74 -10.26 0.79
C GLU A 93 21.95 -9.35 1.06
N THR A 94 22.68 -9.64 2.12
CA THR A 94 23.86 -8.88 2.51
C THR A 94 25.05 -9.83 2.73
N THR A 95 26.22 -9.44 2.32
CA THR A 95 27.46 -10.15 2.60
C THR A 95 28.48 -9.19 3.20
N VAL A 96 29.15 -9.62 4.25
CA VAL A 96 30.29 -8.90 4.84
C VAL A 96 31.55 -9.70 4.56
N THR A 97 32.56 -9.05 4.00
CA THR A 97 33.88 -9.64 3.76
C THR A 97 34.95 -8.87 4.54
N THR A 98 35.75 -9.57 5.26
CA THR A 98 36.92 -9.01 5.96
C THR A 98 38.15 -9.72 5.48
N THR A 99 39.26 -8.95 5.35
CA THR A 99 40.61 -9.46 5.07
C THR A 99 41.56 -8.86 6.05
N LYS A 100 42.55 -9.65 6.52
CA LYS A 100 43.60 -9.14 7.38
C LYS A 100 44.60 -8.34 6.59
N ALA A 101 45.24 -7.36 7.24
CA ALA A 101 46.38 -6.67 6.68
C ALA A 101 47.61 -7.58 6.69
N ASP A 102 48.57 -7.31 5.81
CA ASP A 102 49.85 -7.98 5.83
C ASP A 102 50.56 -7.77 7.18
N ASN A 103 51.26 -8.80 7.65
CA ASN A 103 51.99 -8.81 8.92
C ASN A 103 51.13 -8.84 10.22
N GLN A 104 49.85 -9.19 10.15
CA GLN A 104 48.96 -9.32 11.32
C GLN A 104 49.01 -10.70 11.99
N GLY A 105 50.04 -11.49 11.73
CA GLY A 105 50.24 -12.80 12.36
C GLY A 105 49.28 -13.89 11.86
N THR A 106 49.02 -14.87 12.73
CA THR A 106 48.20 -16.08 12.39
C THR A 106 46.73 -15.96 12.74
N TRP A 107 46.25 -14.75 13.05
CA TRP A 107 44.86 -14.54 13.42
C TRP A 107 43.94 -14.76 12.22
N ASP A 108 42.95 -15.63 12.39
CA ASP A 108 41.96 -15.94 11.38
C ASP A 108 40.84 -14.89 11.41
N VAL A 109 41.06 -13.78 10.71
CA VAL A 109 40.12 -12.67 10.54
C VAL A 109 39.61 -12.52 9.10
N ASP A 110 40.10 -13.38 8.19
CA ASP A 110 39.64 -13.40 6.82
C ASP A 110 38.31 -14.15 6.78
N LYS A 111 37.23 -13.42 6.57
CA LYS A 111 35.87 -13.98 6.55
C LYS A 111 35.00 -13.41 5.47
N LYS A 112 34.17 -14.28 4.89
CA LYS A 112 33.03 -13.88 4.10
C LYS A 112 31.78 -14.49 4.76
N VAL A 113 30.93 -13.63 5.28
CA VAL A 113 29.71 -14.04 5.97
C VAL A 113 28.50 -13.49 5.22
N THR A 114 27.59 -14.41 4.87
CA THR A 114 26.29 -14.06 4.27
C THR A 114 25.22 -14.49 5.25
N PRO A 115 24.64 -13.55 6.01
CA PRO A 115 23.50 -13.88 6.88
C PRO A 115 22.29 -14.33 6.06
N PRO A 116 21.30 -15.01 6.66
CA PRO A 116 20.07 -15.31 5.99
C PRO A 116 19.44 -14.06 5.38
N PRO A 117 18.83 -14.17 4.20
CA PRO A 117 18.16 -13.03 3.58
C PRO A 117 16.98 -12.55 4.42
N THR A 118 16.74 -11.25 4.39
CA THR A 118 15.57 -10.64 4.99
C THR A 118 14.53 -10.36 3.92
N THR A 119 13.24 -10.37 4.29
CA THR A 119 12.13 -10.00 3.42
C THR A 119 11.36 -8.84 4.03
N THR A 120 10.84 -7.97 3.17
CA THR A 120 9.88 -6.94 3.54
C THR A 120 8.57 -7.27 2.83
N ASP A 121 7.50 -7.33 3.60
CA ASP A 121 6.15 -7.54 3.09
C ASP A 121 5.42 -6.20 3.04
N SER A 122 4.76 -5.92 1.92
CA SER A 122 3.92 -4.73 1.74
C SER A 122 2.57 -5.16 1.20
N PRO A 123 1.45 -4.77 1.83
CA PRO A 123 0.12 -5.18 1.36
C PRO A 123 -0.17 -4.62 -0.03
N VAL A 124 -0.79 -5.44 -0.87
CA VAL A 124 -1.40 -4.99 -2.13
C VAL A 124 -2.75 -4.36 -1.80
N PRO A 125 -3.08 -3.19 -2.36
CA PRO A 125 -4.39 -2.57 -2.17
C PRO A 125 -5.51 -3.53 -2.56
N SER A 126 -6.46 -3.74 -1.65
CA SER A 126 -7.63 -4.60 -1.86
C SER A 126 -8.92 -3.84 -1.59
N ILE A 127 -9.97 -4.15 -2.35
CA ILE A 127 -11.28 -3.57 -2.12
C ILE A 127 -11.99 -4.30 -0.98
N LYS A 128 -12.65 -3.54 -0.09
CA LYS A 128 -13.52 -4.08 0.95
C LYS A 128 -14.95 -4.25 0.43
N ASP A 129 -15.73 -5.05 1.14
CA ASP A 129 -17.15 -5.19 0.84
C ASP A 129 -17.87 -3.85 1.01
N PRO A 130 -18.80 -3.48 0.10
CA PRO A 130 -19.58 -2.26 0.24
C PRO A 130 -20.58 -2.38 1.39
N VAL A 131 -20.94 -1.24 1.96
CA VAL A 131 -21.96 -1.13 3.00
C VAL A 131 -23.16 -0.38 2.44
N LYS A 132 -24.35 -0.97 2.49
CA LYS A 132 -25.61 -0.33 2.08
C LYS A 132 -26.47 -0.06 3.32
N LYS A 133 -26.99 1.16 3.42
CA LYS A 133 -27.89 1.61 4.49
C LYS A 133 -29.13 2.25 3.92
N VAL A 134 -30.16 2.33 4.73
CA VAL A 134 -31.43 3.00 4.43
C VAL A 134 -31.74 3.98 5.57
N SER A 135 -32.20 5.19 5.23
CA SER A 135 -32.56 6.25 6.19
C SER A 135 -33.78 7.01 5.71
N ASP A 136 -34.32 7.88 6.56
CA ASP A 136 -35.37 8.81 6.17
C ASP A 136 -34.85 9.83 5.14
N SER A 137 -35.76 10.50 4.43
CA SER A 137 -35.40 11.38 3.31
C SER A 137 -34.73 12.67 3.69
N ASP A 138 -34.85 13.09 4.93
CA ASP A 138 -34.44 14.41 5.42
C ASP A 138 -33.05 14.43 6.06
N ASP A 139 -32.49 13.27 6.39
CA ASP A 139 -31.12 13.17 6.82
C ASP A 139 -30.40 11.93 6.24
N LEU A 140 -29.07 11.94 6.26
CA LEU A 140 -28.25 10.80 5.85
C LEU A 140 -28.02 9.81 7.00
N ASN A 141 -28.62 10.06 8.16
CA ASN A 141 -28.53 9.19 9.31
C ASN A 141 -29.71 8.20 9.25
N TRP A 142 -29.41 6.94 9.51
CA TRP A 142 -30.43 5.92 9.65
C TRP A 142 -30.94 5.88 11.10
N ASP A 143 -32.20 5.52 11.28
CA ASP A 143 -32.75 5.37 12.62
C ASP A 143 -32.18 4.14 13.32
N ALA A 144 -31.25 4.37 14.24
CA ALA A 144 -30.61 3.32 15.04
C ALA A 144 -31.57 2.60 16.00
N THR A 145 -32.77 3.13 16.22
CA THR A 145 -33.76 2.54 17.12
C THR A 145 -34.57 1.43 16.43
N VAL A 146 -34.63 1.46 15.10
CA VAL A 146 -35.35 0.47 14.31
C VAL A 146 -34.38 -0.63 13.87
N LYS A 147 -34.42 -1.76 14.55
CA LYS A 147 -33.63 -2.94 14.24
C LYS A 147 -34.53 -4.09 13.85
N GLN A 148 -34.12 -4.84 12.86
CA GLN A 148 -34.73 -6.11 12.51
C GLN A 148 -33.93 -7.26 13.15
N ASP A 149 -34.62 -8.29 13.65
CA ASP A 149 -33.96 -9.47 14.19
C ASP A 149 -33.04 -10.10 13.12
N GLY A 150 -31.78 -10.31 13.51
CA GLY A 150 -30.77 -10.85 12.60
C GLY A 150 -30.07 -9.83 11.72
N GLU A 151 -30.31 -8.52 11.90
CA GLU A 151 -29.59 -7.45 11.19
C GLU A 151 -28.09 -7.52 11.50
N LYS A 152 -27.28 -7.78 10.47
CA LYS A 152 -25.82 -7.89 10.58
C LYS A 152 -25.11 -6.55 10.43
N THR A 153 -25.69 -5.65 9.63
CA THR A 153 -25.13 -4.33 9.35
C THR A 153 -26.03 -3.27 9.94
N PRO A 154 -25.60 -2.49 10.95
CA PRO A 154 -26.41 -1.41 11.52
C PRO A 154 -26.85 -0.42 10.43
N GLY A 155 -28.13 -0.11 10.36
CA GLY A 155 -28.73 0.75 9.34
C GLY A 155 -29.14 0.05 8.06
N SER A 156 -29.09 -1.29 7.99
CA SER A 156 -29.59 -2.05 6.83
C SER A 156 -31.11 -2.16 6.80
N HIS A 157 -31.80 -1.73 7.87
CA HIS A 157 -33.25 -1.71 7.98
C HIS A 157 -33.74 -0.35 8.49
N ASN A 158 -34.82 0.16 7.92
CA ASN A 158 -35.55 1.32 8.42
C ASN A 158 -37.05 1.07 8.28
N ARG A 159 -37.86 1.82 9.03
CA ARG A 159 -39.31 1.70 9.03
C ARG A 159 -39.94 3.04 8.68
N VAL A 160 -40.65 3.09 7.57
CA VAL A 160 -41.46 4.25 7.19
C VAL A 160 -42.88 4.13 7.78
N THR A 161 -43.48 5.26 8.12
CA THR A 161 -44.85 5.32 8.71
C THR A 161 -45.94 5.36 7.65
N ASP A 162 -45.58 5.75 6.43
CA ASP A 162 -46.51 5.85 5.29
C ASP A 162 -45.82 5.34 4.01
N VAL A 163 -46.52 4.59 3.19
CA VAL A 163 -46.01 4.04 1.93
C VAL A 163 -45.67 5.11 0.88
N THR A 164 -46.14 6.33 1.06
CA THR A 164 -45.84 7.48 0.18
C THR A 164 -44.64 8.26 0.63
N ASN A 165 -44.07 7.97 1.81
CA ASN A 165 -42.85 8.62 2.29
C ASN A 165 -41.70 8.25 1.40
N GLN A 166 -40.81 9.24 1.21
CA GLN A 166 -39.50 9.02 0.58
C GLN A 166 -38.51 8.53 1.62
N TRP A 167 -37.49 7.84 1.15
CA TRP A 167 -36.32 7.42 1.95
C TRP A 167 -35.10 7.37 1.09
N LEU A 168 -33.94 7.33 1.75
CA LEU A 168 -32.63 7.32 1.11
C LEU A 168 -31.97 5.95 1.23
N TYR A 169 -31.38 5.49 0.15
CA TYR A 169 -30.37 4.43 0.19
C TYR A 169 -28.99 5.06 0.09
N THR A 170 -28.11 4.72 1.03
CA THR A 170 -26.71 5.13 1.00
C THR A 170 -25.84 3.89 0.82
N LEU A 171 -25.04 3.87 -0.25
CA LEU A 171 -24.04 2.85 -0.48
C LEU A 171 -22.66 3.47 -0.26
N THR A 172 -21.86 2.87 0.61
CA THR A 172 -20.49 3.28 0.90
C THR A 172 -19.52 2.23 0.43
N GLN A 173 -18.57 2.64 -0.39
CA GLN A 173 -17.45 1.81 -0.84
C GLN A 173 -16.14 2.47 -0.42
N GLU A 174 -15.34 1.76 0.36
CA GLU A 174 -14.00 2.20 0.69
C GLU A 174 -13.05 1.93 -0.49
N ILE A 175 -12.35 2.95 -0.95
CA ILE A 175 -11.29 2.84 -1.95
C ILE A 175 -9.96 2.83 -1.20
N PRO A 176 -9.10 1.79 -1.39
CA PRO A 176 -7.83 1.73 -0.69
C PRO A 176 -6.88 2.82 -1.16
N ALA A 177 -6.25 3.52 -0.21
CA ALA A 177 -5.27 4.56 -0.51
C ALA A 177 -3.99 3.96 -1.12
N HIS A 178 -3.56 4.49 -2.27
CA HIS A 178 -2.31 4.14 -2.94
C HIS A 178 -1.99 5.15 -4.05
N THR A 179 -0.82 5.03 -4.65
CA THR A 179 -0.46 5.87 -5.79
C THR A 179 -0.98 5.26 -7.09
N VAL A 180 -1.58 6.07 -7.94
CA VAL A 180 -2.16 5.66 -9.23
C VAL A 180 -1.12 5.04 -10.18
N GLU A 181 0.15 5.45 -10.08
CA GLU A 181 1.24 4.89 -10.90
C GLU A 181 1.54 3.43 -10.54
N LEU A 182 1.38 3.05 -9.26
CA LEU A 182 1.61 1.67 -8.83
C LEU A 182 0.44 0.78 -9.25
N PHE A 183 -0.78 1.26 -9.04
CA PHE A 183 -2.00 0.51 -9.32
C PHE A 183 -3.17 1.47 -9.55
N HIS A 184 -4.01 1.17 -10.53
CA HIS A 184 -5.30 1.82 -10.73
C HIS A 184 -6.32 0.82 -11.28
N TYR A 185 -7.59 1.05 -10.99
CA TYR A 185 -8.66 0.22 -11.52
C TYR A 185 -8.81 0.43 -13.03
N LYS A 186 -8.99 -0.65 -13.76
CA LYS A 186 -9.37 -0.61 -15.17
C LYS A 186 -10.82 -0.18 -15.36
N SER A 187 -11.67 -0.52 -14.40
CA SER A 187 -13.06 -0.11 -14.34
C SER A 187 -13.52 -0.11 -12.89
N PHE A 188 -14.43 0.78 -12.55
CA PHE A 188 -15.13 0.80 -11.27
C PHE A 188 -16.60 1.05 -11.54
N THR A 189 -17.43 0.08 -11.19
CA THR A 189 -18.87 0.11 -11.45
C THR A 189 -19.62 -0.32 -10.22
N ILE A 190 -20.66 0.42 -9.88
CA ILE A 190 -21.63 0.08 -8.85
C ILE A 190 -22.94 -0.21 -9.55
N THR A 191 -23.56 -1.35 -9.23
CA THR A 191 -24.89 -1.71 -9.72
C THR A 191 -25.80 -1.96 -8.53
N ASP A 192 -26.96 -1.34 -8.51
CA ASP A 192 -28.00 -1.55 -7.52
C ASP A 192 -29.32 -1.99 -8.19
N ALA A 193 -29.83 -3.13 -7.78
CA ALA A 193 -31.14 -3.61 -8.21
C ALA A 193 -32.21 -3.01 -7.31
N VAL A 194 -32.88 -1.95 -7.78
CA VAL A 194 -33.96 -1.30 -7.06
C VAL A 194 -35.26 -2.07 -7.32
N ASP A 195 -36.01 -2.39 -6.26
CA ASP A 195 -37.26 -3.11 -6.40
C ASP A 195 -38.20 -2.39 -7.36
N SER A 196 -38.91 -3.14 -8.18
CA SER A 196 -39.84 -2.62 -9.22
C SER A 196 -41.01 -1.83 -8.69
N CYS A 197 -41.37 -2.01 -7.40
CA CYS A 197 -42.42 -1.21 -6.74
C CYS A 197 -41.95 0.19 -6.35
N LEU A 198 -40.64 0.47 -6.42
CA LEU A 198 -40.06 1.76 -6.08
C LEU A 198 -39.83 2.62 -7.32
N SER A 199 -39.98 3.93 -7.16
CA SER A 199 -39.64 4.90 -8.20
C SER A 199 -38.53 5.83 -7.70
N TYR A 200 -37.61 6.21 -8.58
CA TYR A 200 -36.57 7.17 -8.33
C TYR A 200 -36.26 7.98 -9.60
N ASP A 201 -35.76 9.20 -9.43
CA ASP A 201 -35.19 9.98 -10.54
C ASP A 201 -33.65 9.86 -10.49
N VAL A 202 -33.05 9.65 -11.65
CA VAL A 202 -31.57 9.63 -11.81
C VAL A 202 -30.92 10.93 -11.32
N LYS A 203 -31.64 12.06 -11.37
CA LYS A 203 -31.17 13.35 -10.90
C LYS A 203 -31.02 13.45 -9.37
N ASP A 204 -31.71 12.57 -8.64
CA ASP A 204 -31.65 12.53 -7.18
C ASP A 204 -30.47 11.68 -6.67
N ILE A 205 -29.70 11.08 -7.59
CA ILE A 205 -28.52 10.29 -7.25
C ILE A 205 -27.33 11.23 -7.10
N ALA A 206 -26.74 11.26 -5.90
CA ALA A 206 -25.52 11.99 -5.61
C ALA A 206 -24.37 11.03 -5.26
N ILE A 207 -23.20 11.27 -5.82
CA ILE A 207 -21.98 10.52 -5.53
C ILE A 207 -21.00 11.47 -4.86
N LYS A 208 -20.46 11.05 -3.69
CA LYS A 208 -19.52 11.86 -2.91
C LYS A 208 -18.27 11.07 -2.59
N ALA A 209 -17.11 11.74 -2.60
CA ALA A 209 -15.86 11.26 -2.05
C ALA A 209 -15.47 12.21 -0.89
N GLY A 210 -15.69 11.74 0.35
CA GLY A 210 -15.69 12.62 1.52
C GLY A 210 -16.76 13.72 1.36
N ASP A 211 -16.35 14.99 1.46
CA ASP A 211 -17.25 16.15 1.30
C ASP A 211 -17.36 16.65 -0.15
N LYS A 212 -16.59 16.08 -1.09
CA LYS A 212 -16.57 16.50 -2.49
C LYS A 212 -17.67 15.82 -3.28
N ASP A 213 -18.34 16.58 -4.14
CA ASP A 213 -19.27 16.03 -5.12
C ASP A 213 -18.51 15.41 -6.30
N TYR A 214 -18.78 14.15 -6.55
CA TYR A 214 -18.22 13.33 -7.63
C TYR A 214 -19.28 12.87 -8.63
N THR A 215 -20.49 13.41 -8.56
CA THR A 215 -21.61 12.98 -9.40
C THR A 215 -21.30 13.13 -10.89
N ASP A 216 -20.64 14.20 -11.28
CA ASP A 216 -20.21 14.46 -12.67
C ASP A 216 -19.04 13.56 -13.14
N LYS A 217 -18.39 12.87 -12.22
CA LYS A 217 -17.30 11.93 -12.47
C LYS A 217 -17.75 10.52 -12.82
N PHE A 218 -19.06 10.27 -12.77
CA PHE A 218 -19.67 8.99 -13.09
C PHE A 218 -20.70 9.11 -14.21
N ASP A 219 -20.78 8.06 -15.01
CA ASP A 219 -21.91 7.84 -15.90
C ASP A 219 -23.00 7.10 -15.14
N ILE A 220 -24.17 7.71 -15.02
CA ILE A 220 -25.32 7.17 -14.28
C ILE A 220 -26.36 6.68 -15.28
N LYS A 221 -26.74 5.41 -15.19
CA LYS A 221 -27.74 4.80 -16.09
C LYS A 221 -28.81 4.08 -15.29
N LYS A 222 -30.06 4.27 -15.70
CA LYS A 222 -31.21 3.48 -15.25
C LYS A 222 -31.45 2.33 -16.23
N GLY A 223 -31.49 1.11 -15.72
CA GLY A 223 -31.86 -0.09 -16.50
C GLY A 223 -33.39 -0.25 -16.66
N GLU A 224 -33.80 -1.06 -17.61
CA GLU A 224 -35.22 -1.38 -17.86
C GLU A 224 -35.83 -2.18 -16.69
N ASP A 225 -35.02 -2.93 -15.97
CA ASP A 225 -35.35 -3.70 -14.78
C ASP A 225 -35.39 -2.87 -13.48
N ASN A 226 -35.42 -1.54 -13.59
CA ASN A 226 -35.32 -0.59 -12.49
C ASN A 226 -33.96 -0.61 -11.76
N SER A 227 -32.94 -1.22 -12.35
CA SER A 227 -31.56 -1.17 -11.79
C SER A 227 -30.92 0.19 -12.02
N ILE A 228 -29.92 0.49 -11.18
CA ILE A 228 -29.03 1.65 -11.32
C ILE A 228 -27.63 1.12 -11.60
N THR A 229 -26.96 1.69 -12.59
CA THR A 229 -25.54 1.45 -12.86
C THR A 229 -24.79 2.76 -12.84
N LEU A 230 -23.78 2.84 -11.98
CA LEU A 230 -22.86 3.96 -11.82
C LEU A 230 -21.48 3.51 -12.29
N THR A 231 -20.96 4.13 -13.34
CA THR A 231 -19.64 3.76 -13.88
C THR A 231 -18.70 4.96 -13.81
N ALA A 232 -17.58 4.81 -13.11
CA ALA A 232 -16.56 5.84 -13.03
C ALA A 232 -15.96 6.12 -14.40
N LYS A 233 -15.77 7.40 -14.74
CA LYS A 233 -15.11 7.81 -15.98
C LYS A 233 -13.62 7.51 -15.93
N ALA A 234 -13.00 7.32 -17.09
CA ALA A 234 -11.61 6.86 -17.19
C ALA A 234 -10.60 7.83 -16.54
N ASP A 235 -10.84 9.13 -16.61
CA ASP A 235 -10.01 10.16 -15.99
C ASP A 235 -10.02 10.11 -14.46
N VAL A 236 -11.13 9.67 -13.86
CA VAL A 236 -11.25 9.44 -12.41
C VAL A 236 -10.35 8.28 -11.98
N LEU A 237 -10.35 7.19 -12.73
CA LEU A 237 -9.61 5.97 -12.41
C LEU A 237 -8.08 6.15 -12.50
N THR A 238 -7.63 7.21 -13.14
CA THR A 238 -6.19 7.56 -13.27
C THR A 238 -5.80 8.78 -12.43
N SER A 239 -6.68 9.24 -11.53
CA SER A 239 -6.45 10.37 -10.63
C SER A 239 -6.07 9.89 -9.24
N ASP A 240 -4.97 10.41 -8.68
CA ASP A 240 -4.59 10.16 -7.27
C ASP A 240 -5.69 10.56 -6.30
N GLU A 241 -6.49 11.58 -6.65
CA GLU A 241 -7.59 12.07 -5.81
C GLU A 241 -8.68 11.02 -5.56
N PHE A 242 -8.85 10.06 -6.49
CA PHE A 242 -9.81 8.96 -6.33
C PHE A 242 -9.32 7.90 -5.34
N TYR A 243 -8.01 7.77 -5.17
CA TYR A 243 -7.39 6.77 -4.30
C TYR A 243 -6.96 7.32 -2.92
N GLY A 244 -7.23 8.57 -2.61
CA GLY A 244 -7.01 9.19 -1.31
C GLY A 244 -5.66 9.86 -1.14
#